data_d373ed417baaa0fa3c5592f826308e62
#
_entry.id   d373ed417baaa0fa3c5592f826308e62
#
_cell.length_a   1.000
_cell.length_b   1.000
_cell.length_c   1.000
_cell.angle_alpha   90.00
_cell.angle_beta   90.00
_cell.angle_gamma   90.00
#
_symmetry.space_group_name_H-M   'P 1'
#
loop_
_entity.id
_entity.type
_entity.pdbx_description
1 polymer ?
#
loop_
_entity_poly.entity_id
_entity_poly.type
_entity_poly.pdbx_seq_one_letter_code
_entity_poly.pdbx_strand_id
1 'polypeptide(L)'
;MLVHPGGPFWKKRDDGAWSIPKGEIEPGETVIDVARREFKEELGQDPPASELVPLGVVRQAGGKVVHAWAAAGDYDAGALSGMTFEVEWPPRSGKKMSFPEVDRAAWFDLQTARLKILDAQRAFIDRLEAALD
;
A
#
# COMPACT_ATOMS: atom_id res chain seq x y z
N MET A 1 -8.14 -3.70 -3.51
CA MET A 1 -7.19 -2.83 -4.25
C MET A 1 -5.81 -2.91 -3.61
N LEU A 2 -4.79 -3.02 -4.43
CA LEU A 2 -3.40 -3.01 -4.00
C LEU A 2 -2.62 -1.93 -4.74
N VAL A 3 -1.48 -1.54 -4.18
CA VAL A 3 -0.58 -0.56 -4.77
C VAL A 3 0.78 -1.19 -5.05
N HIS A 4 1.42 -0.75 -6.13
CA HIS A 4 2.74 -1.21 -6.52
C HIS A 4 3.77 -0.14 -6.11
N PRO A 5 4.85 -0.53 -5.42
CA PRO A 5 5.88 0.43 -5.04
C PRO A 5 6.58 1.01 -6.27
N GLY A 6 6.81 2.32 -6.24
CA GLY A 6 7.51 3.02 -7.30
C GLY A 6 9.02 2.96 -7.14
N GLY A 7 9.71 3.52 -8.11
CA GLY A 7 11.16 3.60 -8.12
C GLY A 7 11.83 2.49 -8.92
N PRO A 8 13.15 2.64 -9.16
CA PRO A 8 13.85 1.77 -10.10
C PRO A 8 14.04 0.34 -9.61
N PHE A 9 14.04 0.11 -8.28
CA PHE A 9 14.28 -1.21 -7.71
C PHE A 9 13.10 -2.16 -7.87
N TRP A 10 11.88 -1.62 -8.03
CA TRP A 10 10.64 -2.39 -8.07
C TRP A 10 10.01 -2.46 -9.46
N LYS A 11 10.52 -1.70 -10.41
CA LYS A 11 9.91 -1.49 -11.73
C LYS A 11 9.55 -2.78 -12.46
N LYS A 12 10.38 -3.80 -12.36
CA LYS A 12 10.20 -5.09 -13.05
C LYS A 12 9.63 -6.19 -12.16
N ARG A 13 9.29 -5.88 -10.92
CA ARG A 13 8.71 -6.84 -9.99
C ARG A 13 7.19 -6.75 -10.02
N ASP A 14 6.53 -7.89 -9.93
CA ASP A 14 5.07 -7.97 -9.96
C ASP A 14 4.57 -8.88 -8.84
N ASP A 15 4.50 -10.20 -9.05
CA ASP A 15 4.01 -11.11 -8.02
C ASP A 15 4.82 -10.99 -6.74
N GLY A 16 4.13 -10.86 -5.60
CA GLY A 16 4.76 -10.69 -4.31
C GLY A 16 5.32 -9.30 -4.04
N ALA A 17 5.08 -8.33 -4.95
CA ALA A 17 5.62 -6.98 -4.83
C ALA A 17 4.58 -5.94 -4.40
N TRP A 18 3.31 -6.22 -4.58
CA TRP A 18 2.22 -5.29 -4.27
C TRP A 18 1.91 -5.28 -2.77
N SER A 19 1.34 -4.20 -2.31
CA SER A 19 1.05 -3.95 -0.90
C SER A 19 -0.29 -3.26 -0.72
N ILE A 20 -0.83 -3.32 0.50
CA ILE A 20 -1.87 -2.36 0.88
C ILE A 20 -1.24 -0.97 1.00
N PRO A 21 -2.00 0.12 0.79
CA PRO A 21 -1.52 1.45 1.12
C PRO A 21 -1.17 1.52 2.61
N LYS A 22 0.04 1.93 2.94
CA LYS A 22 0.55 1.93 4.32
C LYS A 22 1.66 2.95 4.51
N GLY A 23 1.93 3.27 5.77
CA GLY A 23 3.04 4.14 6.13
C GLY A 23 3.34 4.07 7.61
N GLU A 24 4.27 4.89 8.06
CA GLU A 24 4.75 4.91 9.43
C GLU A 24 3.93 5.86 10.29
N ILE A 25 3.80 5.52 11.60
CA ILE A 25 3.11 6.37 12.57
C ILE A 25 4.01 7.56 12.91
N GLU A 26 3.45 8.76 12.80
CA GLU A 26 4.09 9.99 13.25
C GLU A 26 3.65 10.33 14.68
N PRO A 27 4.45 11.11 15.44
CA PRO A 27 4.08 11.47 16.81
C PRO A 27 2.70 12.12 16.90
N GLY A 28 1.90 11.66 17.86
CA GLY A 28 0.56 12.19 18.09
C GLY A 28 -0.54 11.57 17.23
N GLU A 29 -0.21 10.68 16.31
CA GLU A 29 -1.21 10.01 15.48
C GLU A 29 -1.72 8.71 16.11
N THR A 30 -2.99 8.41 15.89
CA THR A 30 -3.54 7.07 16.16
C THR A 30 -3.29 6.19 14.93
N VAL A 31 -3.32 4.86 15.12
CA VAL A 31 -3.07 3.93 14.00
C VAL A 31 -4.07 4.12 12.86
N ILE A 32 -5.36 4.35 13.19
CA ILE A 32 -6.39 4.55 12.17
C ILE A 32 -6.20 5.88 11.42
N ASP A 33 -5.75 6.92 12.10
CA ASP A 33 -5.46 8.20 11.45
C ASP A 33 -4.29 8.08 10.48
N VAL A 34 -3.28 7.28 10.84
CA VAL A 34 -2.16 6.97 9.94
C VAL A 34 -2.68 6.27 8.68
N ALA A 35 -3.57 5.29 8.82
CA ALA A 35 -4.12 4.58 7.68
C ALA A 35 -4.83 5.55 6.71
N ARG A 36 -5.61 6.48 7.24
CA ARG A 36 -6.31 7.49 6.43
C ARG A 36 -5.34 8.46 5.75
N ARG A 37 -4.37 8.95 6.51
CA ARG A 37 -3.35 9.88 5.98
C ARG A 37 -2.53 9.24 4.87
N GLU A 38 -2.02 8.04 5.10
CA GLU A 38 -1.18 7.32 4.14
C GLU A 38 -1.95 6.94 2.89
N PHE A 39 -3.22 6.58 3.01
CA PHE A 39 -4.06 6.34 1.84
C PHE A 39 -4.10 7.57 0.93
N LYS A 40 -4.37 8.75 1.53
CA LYS A 40 -4.43 10.01 0.79
C LYS A 40 -3.09 10.39 0.18
N GLU A 41 -2.00 10.25 0.93
CA GLU A 41 -0.66 10.59 0.46
C GLU A 41 -0.20 9.68 -0.68
N GLU A 42 -0.43 8.38 -0.57
CA GLU A 42 0.00 7.42 -1.58
C GLU A 42 -0.87 7.42 -2.83
N LEU A 43 -2.16 7.65 -2.68
CA LEU A 43 -3.13 7.52 -3.76
C LEU A 43 -3.67 8.85 -4.29
N GLY A 44 -3.47 9.93 -3.56
CA GLY A 44 -3.91 11.27 -3.97
C GLY A 44 -5.42 11.50 -3.87
N GLN A 45 -6.15 10.58 -3.26
CA GLN A 45 -7.61 10.67 -3.07
C GLN A 45 -7.95 10.37 -1.62
N ASP A 46 -9.06 10.93 -1.14
CA ASP A 46 -9.54 10.64 0.20
C ASP A 46 -9.95 9.16 0.33
N PRO A 47 -9.71 8.53 1.50
CA PRO A 47 -10.19 7.17 1.72
C PRO A 47 -11.72 7.13 1.71
N PRO A 48 -12.32 5.94 1.40
CA PRO A 48 -13.77 5.80 1.42
C PRO A 48 -14.35 6.22 2.77
N ALA A 49 -15.53 6.88 2.74
CA ALA A 49 -16.23 7.31 3.94
C ALA A 49 -17.02 6.19 4.63
N SER A 50 -16.95 4.96 4.12
CA SER A 50 -17.64 3.82 4.68
C SER A 50 -17.03 3.36 6.01
N GLU A 51 -17.74 2.50 6.73
CA GLU A 51 -17.24 1.92 7.97
C GLU A 51 -15.95 1.12 7.72
N LEU A 52 -14.96 1.32 8.60
CA LEU A 52 -13.70 0.60 8.54
C LEU A 52 -13.80 -0.69 9.35
N VAL A 53 -13.52 -1.82 8.69
CA VAL A 53 -13.53 -3.14 9.31
C VAL A 53 -12.10 -3.54 9.64
N PRO A 54 -11.73 -3.73 10.92
CA PRO A 54 -10.37 -4.12 11.28
C PRO A 54 -9.98 -5.48 10.69
N LEU A 55 -8.80 -5.56 10.10
CA LEU A 55 -8.21 -6.81 9.64
C LEU A 55 -7.06 -7.27 10.52
N GLY A 56 -6.81 -6.56 11.63
CA GLY A 56 -5.77 -6.91 12.58
C GLY A 56 -4.39 -6.48 12.13
N VAL A 57 -3.39 -7.22 12.58
CA VAL A 57 -1.99 -6.87 12.35
C VAL A 57 -1.24 -8.05 11.75
N VAL A 58 -0.19 -7.73 11.02
CA VAL A 58 0.84 -8.69 10.60
C VAL A 58 2.20 -8.12 10.91
N ARG A 59 3.19 -9.00 11.02
CA ARG A 59 4.58 -8.63 11.24
C ARG A 59 5.36 -8.89 9.95
N GLN A 60 6.01 -7.85 9.45
CA GLN A 60 6.87 -7.94 8.26
C GLN A 60 8.32 -8.21 8.65
N ALA A 61 9.14 -8.52 7.65
CA ALA A 61 10.58 -8.65 7.82
C ALA A 61 11.17 -7.40 8.49
N GLY A 62 12.12 -7.60 9.40
CA GLY A 62 12.69 -6.50 10.18
C GLY A 62 11.88 -6.13 11.41
N GLY A 63 10.81 -6.87 11.73
CA GLY A 63 9.98 -6.64 12.91
C GLY A 63 8.94 -5.54 12.75
N LYS A 64 8.75 -5.00 11.55
CA LYS A 64 7.70 -4.01 11.27
C LYS A 64 6.32 -4.59 11.50
N VAL A 65 5.48 -3.87 12.23
CA VAL A 65 4.09 -4.25 12.48
C VAL A 65 3.19 -3.42 11.58
N VAL A 66 2.32 -4.09 10.84
CA VAL A 66 1.37 -3.43 9.93
C VAL A 66 -0.04 -3.70 10.39
N HIS A 67 -0.80 -2.63 10.61
CA HIS A 67 -2.22 -2.68 10.93
C HIS A 67 -3.03 -2.41 9.66
N ALA A 68 -4.15 -3.10 9.48
CA ALA A 68 -4.99 -2.90 8.30
C ALA A 68 -6.47 -2.84 8.64
N TRP A 69 -7.20 -2.10 7.80
CA TRP A 69 -8.66 -2.01 7.81
C TRP A 69 -9.17 -2.22 6.39
N ALA A 70 -10.35 -2.77 6.27
CA ALA A 70 -11.06 -2.86 5.01
C ALA A 70 -12.19 -1.84 4.99
N ALA A 71 -12.44 -1.27 3.83
CA ALA A 71 -13.54 -0.35 3.61
C ALA A 71 -14.14 -0.60 2.23
N ALA A 72 -15.47 -0.61 2.16
CA ALA A 72 -16.17 -0.69 0.87
C ALA A 72 -16.14 0.69 0.21
N GLY A 73 -15.84 0.74 -1.06
CA GLY A 73 -15.83 1.99 -1.82
C GLY A 73 -15.18 1.81 -3.17
N ASP A 74 -15.31 2.84 -3.99
CA ASP A 74 -14.67 2.92 -5.29
C ASP A 74 -13.45 3.81 -5.22
N TYR A 75 -12.42 3.42 -5.96
CA TYR A 75 -11.23 4.22 -6.17
C TYR A 75 -10.86 4.11 -7.65
N ASP A 76 -10.65 5.26 -8.29
CA ASP A 76 -10.19 5.28 -9.68
C ASP A 76 -8.69 5.02 -9.72
N ALA A 77 -8.31 3.76 -9.98
CA ALA A 77 -6.91 3.36 -10.05
C ALA A 77 -6.16 4.07 -11.19
N GLY A 78 -6.86 4.55 -12.20
CA GLY A 78 -6.26 5.32 -13.29
C GLY A 78 -5.97 6.77 -12.94
N ALA A 79 -6.53 7.28 -11.84
CA ALA A 79 -6.35 8.66 -11.39
C ALA A 79 -5.32 8.78 -10.26
N LEU A 80 -4.36 7.88 -10.22
CA LEU A 80 -3.32 7.86 -9.20
C LEU A 80 -2.51 9.16 -9.19
N SER A 81 -2.40 9.79 -7.99
CA SER A 81 -1.69 11.05 -7.81
C SER A 81 -1.14 11.10 -6.38
N GLY A 82 0.00 10.48 -6.17
CA GLY A 82 0.61 10.38 -4.85
C GLY A 82 1.91 11.16 -4.72
N MET A 83 2.56 11.02 -3.57
CA MET A 83 3.83 11.65 -3.26
C MET A 83 4.98 11.00 -4.00
N THR A 84 6.07 11.76 -4.17
CA THR A 84 7.30 11.27 -4.78
C THR A 84 8.41 11.19 -3.74
N PHE A 85 9.45 10.43 -4.06
CA PHE A 85 10.69 10.38 -3.29
C PHE A 85 11.88 10.53 -4.22
N GLU A 86 13.03 10.96 -3.68
CA GLU A 86 14.26 11.07 -4.43
C GLU A 86 15.21 9.93 -4.10
N VAL A 87 15.91 9.44 -5.11
CA VAL A 87 16.95 8.43 -4.97
C VAL A 87 18.08 8.73 -5.94
N GLU A 88 19.31 8.43 -5.51
CA GLU A 88 20.46 8.51 -6.41
C GLU A 88 20.33 7.42 -7.47
N TRP A 89 20.19 7.85 -8.71
CA TRP A 89 20.03 6.93 -9.83
C TRP A 89 20.64 7.48 -11.11
N PRO A 90 21.45 6.74 -11.88
CA PRO A 90 21.95 5.40 -11.55
C PRO A 90 22.79 5.37 -10.26
N PRO A 91 22.99 4.18 -9.65
CA PRO A 91 23.81 4.09 -8.44
C PRO A 91 25.20 4.71 -8.63
N ARG A 92 25.66 5.46 -7.64
CA ARG A 92 26.98 6.14 -7.63
C ARG A 92 27.16 7.18 -8.74
N SER A 93 26.07 7.66 -9.34
CA SER A 93 26.13 8.67 -10.40
C SER A 93 26.24 10.10 -9.86
N GLY A 94 25.91 10.32 -8.60
CA GLY A 94 25.78 11.65 -8.02
C GLY A 94 24.54 12.40 -8.47
N LYS A 95 23.66 11.76 -9.25
CA LYS A 95 22.43 12.35 -9.76
C LYS A 95 21.25 11.84 -8.96
N LYS A 96 20.38 12.77 -8.55
CA LYS A 96 19.12 12.41 -7.88
C LYS A 96 17.98 12.45 -8.88
N MET A 97 17.15 11.41 -8.85
CA MET A 97 15.92 11.34 -9.65
C MET A 97 14.72 11.17 -8.73
N SER A 98 13.61 11.79 -9.11
CA SER A 98 12.36 11.69 -8.39
C SER A 98 11.50 10.57 -8.97
N PHE A 99 10.96 9.73 -8.10
CA PHE A 99 10.05 8.63 -8.47
C PHE A 99 8.79 8.70 -7.61
N PRO A 100 7.63 8.28 -8.12
CA PRO A 100 6.44 8.15 -7.27
C PRO A 100 6.64 7.07 -6.22
N GLU A 101 6.15 7.27 -4.99
CA GLU A 101 6.18 6.24 -3.96
C GLU A 101 5.35 5.03 -4.37
N VAL A 102 4.22 5.28 -5.05
CA VAL A 102 3.35 4.28 -5.64
C VAL A 102 3.23 4.60 -7.12
N ASP A 103 3.64 3.68 -7.98
CA ASP A 103 3.60 3.91 -9.44
C ASP A 103 2.31 3.39 -10.09
N ARG A 104 1.65 2.44 -9.46
CA ARG A 104 0.40 1.85 -9.96
C ARG A 104 -0.50 1.44 -8.81
N ALA A 105 -1.80 1.54 -9.04
CA ALA A 105 -2.81 0.93 -8.18
C ALA A 105 -3.71 0.08 -9.06
N ALA A 106 -4.21 -1.03 -8.54
CA ALA A 106 -5.09 -1.91 -9.30
C ALA A 106 -6.07 -2.66 -8.39
N TRP A 107 -7.23 -2.93 -8.95
CA TRP A 107 -8.21 -3.80 -8.34
C TRP A 107 -7.94 -5.24 -8.78
N PHE A 108 -7.87 -6.14 -7.82
CA PHE A 108 -7.69 -7.57 -8.07
C PHE A 108 -8.80 -8.34 -7.38
N ASP A 109 -9.18 -9.49 -7.96
CA ASP A 109 -9.96 -10.46 -7.22
C ASP A 109 -9.09 -11.05 -6.08
N LEU A 110 -9.72 -11.74 -5.12
CA LEU A 110 -8.99 -12.23 -3.94
C LEU A 110 -7.91 -13.25 -4.31
N GLN A 111 -8.17 -14.10 -5.29
CA GLN A 111 -7.20 -15.12 -5.70
C GLN A 111 -5.96 -14.48 -6.34
N THR A 112 -6.16 -13.52 -7.23
CA THR A 112 -5.06 -12.78 -7.86
C THR A 112 -4.31 -11.92 -6.85
N ALA A 113 -5.05 -11.27 -5.93
CA ALA A 113 -4.44 -10.46 -4.87
C ALA A 113 -3.47 -11.27 -3.99
N ARG A 114 -3.78 -12.54 -3.72
CA ARG A 114 -2.88 -13.42 -2.96
C ARG A 114 -1.54 -13.65 -3.65
N LEU A 115 -1.53 -13.67 -4.98
CA LEU A 115 -0.30 -13.80 -5.75
C LEU A 115 0.50 -12.50 -5.82
N LYS A 116 -0.20 -11.39 -5.90
CA LYS A 116 0.40 -10.06 -6.09
C LYS A 116 0.96 -9.46 -4.81
N ILE A 117 0.32 -9.70 -3.68
CA ILE A 117 0.65 -9.06 -2.41
C ILE A 117 1.96 -9.59 -1.80
N LEU A 118 2.67 -8.75 -1.07
CA LEU A 118 3.81 -9.16 -0.24
C LEU A 118 3.42 -10.35 0.62
N ASP A 119 4.32 -11.32 0.71
CA ASP A 119 4.06 -12.56 1.44
C ASP A 119 3.64 -12.32 2.89
N ALA A 120 4.31 -11.40 3.58
CA ALA A 120 4.00 -11.06 4.96
C ALA A 120 2.61 -10.43 5.15
N GLN A 121 2.00 -9.89 4.10
CA GLN A 121 0.67 -9.28 4.15
C GLN A 121 -0.44 -10.21 3.65
N ARG A 122 -0.12 -11.41 3.20
CA ARG A 122 -1.10 -12.35 2.63
C ARG A 122 -2.22 -12.68 3.60
N ALA A 123 -1.94 -12.73 4.89
CA ALA A 123 -2.96 -12.97 5.92
C ALA A 123 -4.09 -11.95 5.90
N PHE A 124 -3.84 -10.72 5.46
CA PHE A 124 -4.89 -9.71 5.32
C PHE A 124 -5.94 -10.11 4.28
N ILE A 125 -5.51 -10.75 3.19
CA ILE A 125 -6.46 -11.23 2.16
C ILE A 125 -7.36 -12.32 2.73
N ASP A 126 -6.79 -13.25 3.50
CA ASP A 126 -7.57 -14.32 4.13
C ASP A 126 -8.58 -13.75 5.13
N ARG A 127 -8.18 -12.77 5.92
CA ARG A 127 -9.04 -12.10 6.90
C ARG A 127 -10.14 -11.28 6.21
N LEU A 128 -9.82 -10.63 5.09
CA LEU A 128 -10.81 -9.92 4.28
C LEU A 128 -11.87 -10.88 3.74
N GLU A 129 -11.45 -12.00 3.19
CA GLU A 129 -12.37 -13.02 2.68
C GLU A 129 -13.32 -13.51 3.79
N ALA A 130 -12.79 -13.78 4.97
CA ALA A 130 -13.59 -14.19 6.12
C ALA A 130 -14.60 -13.09 6.54
N ALA A 131 -14.21 -11.82 6.44
CA ALA A 131 -15.09 -10.70 6.79
C ALA A 131 -16.21 -10.48 5.76
N LEU A 132 -16.05 -10.96 4.53
CA LEU A 132 -17.04 -10.83 3.47
C LEU A 132 -18.10 -11.97 3.48
N ASP A 133 -17.83 -13.02 4.20
CA ASP A 133 -18.73 -14.18 4.29
C ASP A 133 -19.88 -13.96 5.28
#